data_60b895dcf70221f7e48bd922540dded1
#
_entry.id   60b895dcf70221f7e48bd922540dded1
#
_cell.length_a   1.000
_cell.length_b   1.000
_cell.length_c   1.000
_cell.angle_alpha   90.00
_cell.angle_beta   90.00
_cell.angle_gamma   90.00
#
_symmetry.space_group_name_H-M   'P 1'
#
loop_
_entity.id
_entity.type
_entity.pdbx_description
1 polymer ?
#
loop_
_entity_poly.entity_id
_entity_poly.type
_entity_poly.pdbx_seq_one_letter_code
_entity_poly.pdbx_strand_id
1 'polypeptide(L)'
;MRLFNPLFKPLALAGLAALLLACSSTPTYNPTTFPFEIDRERLAAKPIKTVVIPHINLGGLSRNYLEKEAPRIDGYVSTYLKENGFKVIPQRSFEQSWNTAVRVYGDPVDPTSGKVNMKAFTQIMQSVRDEMVKTTDLDAFVFTDLLEFEVSFSGGLKHLARWDGVSRKPSLQGPGSGVSADFDWSKQAAVASIQVSIFDTDLQRVFLNRGGMDATEAIDTRSSDGRFIRRRNILESKSFVMEGIQIAFHPFIEFDDWPGQE
;
A
#
# COMPACT_ATOMS: atom_id res chain seq x y z
N MET A 1 57.06 -47.53 3.64
CA MET A 1 56.06 -47.77 2.57
C MET A 1 54.71 -47.32 3.08
N ARG A 2 54.26 -46.09 2.75
CA ARG A 2 52.94 -45.57 3.18
C ARG A 2 52.00 -45.68 1.98
N LEU A 3 51.00 -46.54 2.08
CA LEU A 3 49.92 -46.69 1.14
C LEU A 3 48.94 -45.49 1.29
N PHE A 4 49.05 -44.54 0.38
CA PHE A 4 48.05 -43.48 0.25
C PHE A 4 46.84 -44.06 -0.50
N ASN A 5 45.72 -44.16 0.18
CA ASN A 5 44.48 -44.68 -0.34
C ASN A 5 43.80 -43.59 -1.20
N PRO A 6 43.66 -43.72 -2.54
CA PRO A 6 43.15 -42.69 -3.43
C PRO A 6 41.65 -42.46 -3.32
N LEU A 7 40.91 -43.24 -2.51
CA LEU A 7 39.44 -43.19 -2.36
C LEU A 7 38.94 -42.04 -1.47
N PHE A 8 39.80 -41.36 -0.73
CA PHE A 8 39.37 -40.25 0.15
C PHE A 8 39.21 -38.90 -0.54
N LYS A 9 39.79 -38.68 -1.71
CA LYS A 9 39.69 -37.39 -2.41
C LYS A 9 38.33 -37.07 -2.99
N PRO A 10 37.54 -37.97 -3.60
CA PRO A 10 36.22 -37.63 -4.11
C PRO A 10 35.18 -37.42 -3.02
N LEU A 11 35.33 -38.03 -1.84
CA LEU A 11 34.36 -37.83 -0.73
C LEU A 11 34.49 -36.44 -0.11
N ALA A 12 35.72 -35.91 0.01
CA ALA A 12 35.94 -34.54 0.55
C ALA A 12 35.42 -33.45 -0.39
N LEU A 13 35.51 -33.68 -1.72
CA LEU A 13 34.97 -32.71 -2.72
C LEU A 13 33.45 -32.71 -2.73
N ALA A 14 32.80 -33.90 -2.59
CA ALA A 14 31.35 -33.98 -2.51
C ALA A 14 30.77 -33.35 -1.25
N GLY A 15 31.47 -33.46 -0.11
CA GLY A 15 31.10 -32.78 1.14
C GLY A 15 31.19 -31.26 1.06
N LEU A 16 32.19 -30.73 0.35
CA LEU A 16 32.37 -29.29 0.19
C LEU A 16 31.31 -28.69 -0.76
N ALA A 17 30.92 -29.43 -1.82
CA ALA A 17 29.85 -29.02 -2.73
C ALA A 17 28.47 -29.05 -2.05
N ALA A 18 28.20 -29.97 -1.14
CA ALA A 18 26.95 -30.02 -0.38
C ALA A 18 26.83 -28.85 0.62
N LEU A 19 27.94 -28.35 1.16
CA LEU A 19 27.93 -27.17 2.05
C LEU A 19 27.68 -25.85 1.31
N LEU A 20 27.98 -25.78 0.02
CA LEU A 20 27.72 -24.59 -0.80
C LEU A 20 26.25 -24.49 -1.25
N LEU A 21 25.51 -25.61 -1.27
CA LEU A 21 24.09 -25.64 -1.60
C LEU A 21 23.17 -25.33 -0.39
N ALA A 22 23.72 -25.32 0.82
CA ALA A 22 22.95 -25.03 2.04
C ALA A 22 22.73 -23.53 2.31
N CYS A 23 23.26 -22.64 1.47
CA CYS A 23 23.09 -21.19 1.59
C CYS A 23 22.05 -20.59 0.65
N SER A 24 21.13 -21.39 0.08
CA SER A 24 19.90 -20.80 -0.46
C SER A 24 19.02 -20.44 0.75
N SER A 25 19.13 -19.22 1.24
CA SER A 25 18.16 -18.67 2.18
C SER A 25 16.79 -18.71 1.49
N THR A 26 15.94 -19.65 1.91
CA THR A 26 14.51 -19.53 1.59
C THR A 26 14.08 -18.11 1.96
N PRO A 27 13.38 -17.40 1.06
CA PRO A 27 12.87 -16.07 1.39
C PRO A 27 12.09 -16.17 2.70
N THR A 28 12.56 -15.47 3.73
CA THR A 28 11.86 -15.49 5.02
C THR A 28 10.65 -14.59 4.86
N TYR A 29 9.46 -15.12 5.15
CA TYR A 29 8.22 -14.34 5.20
C TYR A 29 8.45 -13.05 5.99
N ASN A 30 8.06 -11.91 5.42
CA ASN A 30 8.12 -10.63 6.12
C ASN A 30 6.83 -10.46 6.94
N PRO A 31 6.87 -10.63 8.28
CA PRO A 31 5.68 -10.55 9.11
C PRO A 31 5.06 -9.14 9.14
N THR A 32 5.69 -8.14 8.54
CA THR A 32 5.15 -6.78 8.44
C THR A 32 4.32 -6.55 7.19
N THR A 33 4.25 -7.53 6.27
CA THR A 33 3.34 -7.43 5.11
C THR A 33 1.90 -7.57 5.56
N PHE A 34 1.01 -6.80 4.95
CA PHE A 34 -0.42 -6.96 5.15
C PHE A 34 -0.89 -8.30 4.56
N PRO A 35 -1.72 -9.08 5.25
CA PRO A 35 -2.30 -10.29 4.68
C PRO A 35 -3.34 -9.90 3.63
N PHE A 36 -2.98 -10.00 2.35
CA PHE A 36 -3.88 -9.67 1.26
C PHE A 36 -5.06 -10.65 1.17
N GLU A 37 -6.17 -10.16 0.64
CA GLU A 37 -7.34 -10.96 0.31
C GLU A 37 -7.53 -10.94 -1.22
N ILE A 38 -7.71 -12.11 -1.84
CA ILE A 38 -7.94 -12.21 -3.27
C ILE A 38 -8.90 -13.36 -3.59
N ASP A 39 -9.98 -13.05 -4.31
CA ASP A 39 -10.93 -14.03 -4.83
C ASP A 39 -10.49 -14.50 -6.22
N ARG A 40 -9.61 -15.49 -6.24
CA ARG A 40 -9.04 -16.05 -7.49
C ARG A 40 -10.10 -16.71 -8.36
N GLU A 41 -11.14 -17.33 -7.77
CA GLU A 41 -12.21 -17.99 -8.51
C GLU A 41 -13.04 -16.97 -9.29
N ARG A 42 -13.43 -15.89 -8.63
CA ARG A 42 -14.21 -14.82 -9.25
C ARG A 42 -13.41 -14.06 -10.32
N LEU A 43 -12.15 -13.80 -10.07
CA LEU A 43 -11.24 -13.16 -11.05
C LEU A 43 -10.99 -14.06 -12.28
N ALA A 44 -10.91 -15.37 -12.10
CA ALA A 44 -10.77 -16.31 -13.21
C ALA A 44 -12.06 -16.42 -14.04
N ALA A 45 -13.24 -16.37 -13.38
CA ALA A 45 -14.53 -16.40 -14.06
C ALA A 45 -14.84 -15.10 -14.83
N LYS A 46 -14.40 -13.96 -14.30
CA LYS A 46 -14.61 -12.63 -14.88
C LYS A 46 -13.35 -11.80 -14.79
N PRO A 47 -12.43 -11.92 -15.76
CA PRO A 47 -11.19 -11.15 -15.77
C PRO A 47 -11.45 -9.65 -15.87
N ILE A 48 -10.76 -8.88 -15.03
CA ILE A 48 -10.85 -7.42 -15.00
C ILE A 48 -9.86 -6.86 -16.02
N LYS A 49 -10.32 -5.96 -16.89
CA LYS A 49 -9.52 -5.24 -17.90
C LYS A 49 -9.77 -3.74 -17.88
N THR A 50 -10.99 -3.34 -17.58
CA THR A 50 -11.41 -1.93 -17.58
C THR A 50 -11.81 -1.54 -16.18
N VAL A 51 -11.15 -0.53 -15.62
CA VAL A 51 -11.37 -0.10 -14.24
C VAL A 51 -11.63 1.41 -14.16
N VAL A 52 -12.27 1.83 -13.08
CA VAL A 52 -12.35 3.23 -12.67
C VAL A 52 -11.78 3.37 -11.26
N ILE A 53 -11.14 4.51 -10.99
CA ILE A 53 -10.64 4.87 -9.66
C ILE A 53 -11.62 5.92 -9.11
N PRO A 54 -12.56 5.53 -8.22
CA PRO A 54 -13.45 6.47 -7.57
C PRO A 54 -12.68 7.27 -6.52
N HIS A 55 -12.87 8.59 -6.52
CA HIS A 55 -12.42 9.42 -5.40
C HIS A 55 -13.65 9.77 -4.56
N ILE A 56 -13.87 9.00 -3.48
CA ILE A 56 -14.99 9.22 -2.56
C ILE A 56 -14.42 9.55 -1.19
N ASN A 57 -14.62 10.78 -0.75
CA ASN A 57 -14.34 11.15 0.63
C ASN A 57 -15.56 10.82 1.50
N LEU A 58 -15.49 9.70 2.23
CA LEU A 58 -16.54 9.29 3.17
C LEU A 58 -16.39 9.92 4.56
N GLY A 59 -15.53 10.89 4.70
CA GLY A 59 -15.35 11.65 5.92
C GLY A 59 -14.44 10.96 6.94
N GLY A 60 -13.66 11.76 7.59
CA GLY A 60 -12.77 11.43 8.70
C GLY A 60 -11.92 12.66 8.96
N LEU A 61 -12.26 13.43 10.00
CA LEU A 61 -11.58 14.67 10.37
C LEU A 61 -10.07 14.52 10.61
N SER A 62 -9.62 13.31 10.94
CA SER A 62 -8.22 13.01 11.25
C SER A 62 -7.31 12.84 10.02
N ARG A 63 -7.87 12.85 8.79
CA ARG A 63 -7.10 12.55 7.56
C ARG A 63 -6.98 13.73 6.59
N ASN A 64 -7.43 14.90 6.96
CA ASN A 64 -7.48 16.07 6.05
C ASN A 64 -6.16 16.41 5.35
N TYR A 65 -5.02 16.12 5.97
CA TYR A 65 -3.72 16.39 5.37
C TYR A 65 -3.27 15.30 4.38
N LEU A 66 -3.61 14.03 4.60
CA LEU A 66 -3.39 12.94 3.63
C LEU A 66 -4.34 13.06 2.43
N GLU A 67 -5.56 13.51 2.67
CA GLU A 67 -6.59 13.71 1.66
C GLU A 67 -6.13 14.65 0.53
N LYS A 68 -5.31 15.65 0.88
CA LYS A 68 -4.74 16.57 -0.12
C LYS A 68 -3.81 15.89 -1.10
N GLU A 69 -3.22 14.76 -0.71
CA GLU A 69 -2.31 13.98 -1.54
C GLU A 69 -3.05 12.95 -2.42
N ALA A 70 -4.29 12.59 -2.06
CA ALA A 70 -5.05 11.54 -2.73
C ALA A 70 -5.17 11.74 -4.25
N PRO A 71 -5.49 12.94 -4.80
CA PRO A 71 -5.58 13.10 -6.25
C PRO A 71 -4.26 12.82 -6.99
N ARG A 72 -3.14 13.16 -6.36
CA ARG A 72 -1.81 12.91 -6.91
C ARG A 72 -1.48 11.41 -6.87
N ILE A 73 -1.82 10.74 -5.77
CA ILE A 73 -1.62 9.30 -5.60
C ILE A 73 -2.51 8.53 -6.59
N ASP A 74 -3.78 8.90 -6.75
CA ASP A 74 -4.70 8.32 -7.74
C ASP A 74 -4.16 8.48 -9.18
N GLY A 75 -3.50 9.58 -9.47
CA GLY A 75 -2.78 9.80 -10.72
C GLY A 75 -1.65 8.79 -10.95
N TYR A 76 -0.89 8.46 -9.91
CA TYR A 76 0.14 7.42 -9.99
C TYR A 76 -0.47 6.01 -10.12
N VAL A 77 -1.52 5.73 -9.38
CA VAL A 77 -2.27 4.46 -9.50
C VAL A 77 -2.84 4.31 -10.91
N SER A 78 -3.44 5.37 -11.48
CA SER A 78 -3.94 5.35 -12.87
C SER A 78 -2.83 5.05 -13.87
N THR A 79 -1.65 5.64 -13.69
CA THR A 79 -0.49 5.39 -14.55
C THR A 79 -0.02 3.95 -14.41
N TYR A 80 0.14 3.45 -13.19
CA TYR A 80 0.56 2.08 -12.91
C TYR A 80 -0.38 1.05 -13.52
N LEU A 81 -1.70 1.23 -13.37
CA LEU A 81 -2.69 0.34 -13.97
C LEU A 81 -2.59 0.32 -15.51
N LYS A 82 -2.42 1.50 -16.15
CA LYS A 82 -2.26 1.59 -17.61
C LYS A 82 -0.97 0.91 -18.11
N GLU A 83 0.13 1.07 -17.39
CA GLU A 83 1.41 0.42 -17.70
C GLU A 83 1.30 -1.11 -17.58
N ASN A 84 0.39 -1.62 -16.75
CA ASN A 84 0.08 -3.04 -16.60
C ASN A 84 -1.11 -3.52 -17.45
N GLY A 85 -1.47 -2.77 -18.49
CA GLY A 85 -2.42 -3.21 -19.53
C GLY A 85 -3.90 -2.99 -19.20
N PHE A 86 -4.23 -2.29 -18.12
CA PHE A 86 -5.62 -1.96 -17.78
C PHE A 86 -6.08 -0.71 -18.53
N LYS A 87 -7.33 -0.73 -19.00
CA LYS A 87 -8.04 0.46 -19.48
C LYS A 87 -8.60 1.20 -18.26
N VAL A 88 -8.12 2.41 -18.00
CA VAL A 88 -8.62 3.24 -16.88
C VAL A 88 -9.61 4.24 -17.41
N ILE A 89 -10.87 4.12 -16.97
CA ILE A 89 -11.94 5.06 -17.27
C ILE A 89 -11.64 6.38 -16.56
N PRO A 90 -11.84 7.55 -17.21
CA PRO A 90 -11.63 8.83 -16.58
C PRO A 90 -12.51 8.99 -15.31
N GLN A 91 -11.90 9.45 -14.22
CA GLN A 91 -12.57 9.70 -12.94
C GLN A 91 -13.82 10.57 -13.09
N ARG A 92 -13.80 11.55 -14.00
CA ARG A 92 -14.93 12.41 -14.30
C ARG A 92 -16.22 11.64 -14.66
N SER A 93 -16.09 10.48 -15.31
CA SER A 93 -17.27 9.65 -15.65
C SER A 93 -17.93 9.10 -14.38
N PHE A 94 -17.13 8.68 -13.41
CA PHE A 94 -17.62 8.25 -12.10
C PHE A 94 -18.28 9.43 -11.35
N GLU A 95 -17.61 10.57 -11.29
CA GLU A 95 -18.10 11.77 -10.59
C GLU A 95 -19.45 12.25 -11.14
N GLN A 96 -19.65 12.20 -12.45
CA GLN A 96 -20.94 12.55 -13.06
C GLN A 96 -22.06 11.61 -12.61
N SER A 97 -21.82 10.30 -12.65
CA SER A 97 -22.80 9.29 -12.20
C SER A 97 -23.05 9.41 -10.70
N TRP A 98 -21.99 9.61 -9.90
CA TRP A 98 -22.07 9.82 -8.45
C TRP A 98 -22.93 11.03 -8.10
N ASN A 99 -22.62 12.19 -8.67
CA ASN A 99 -23.36 13.43 -8.41
C ASN A 99 -24.84 13.32 -8.82
N THR A 100 -25.13 12.56 -9.87
CA THR A 100 -26.52 12.29 -10.28
C THR A 100 -27.24 11.42 -9.25
N ALA A 101 -26.61 10.37 -8.78
CA ALA A 101 -27.16 9.48 -7.76
C ALA A 101 -27.34 10.18 -6.40
N VAL A 102 -26.38 11.01 -5.98
CA VAL A 102 -26.50 11.83 -4.75
C VAL A 102 -27.70 12.77 -4.78
N ARG A 103 -28.04 13.36 -5.94
CA ARG A 103 -29.23 14.19 -6.07
C ARG A 103 -30.54 13.41 -5.86
N VAL A 104 -30.53 12.10 -6.14
CA VAL A 104 -31.71 11.25 -5.99
C VAL A 104 -31.83 10.68 -4.58
N TYR A 105 -30.71 10.20 -4.01
CA TYR A 105 -30.68 9.46 -2.73
C TYR A 105 -30.23 10.28 -1.52
N GLY A 106 -29.77 11.52 -1.77
CA GLY A 106 -29.20 12.39 -0.74
C GLY A 106 -27.71 12.16 -0.51
N ASP A 107 -27.06 13.08 0.23
CA ASP A 107 -25.64 12.96 0.57
C ASP A 107 -25.45 11.74 1.49
N PRO A 108 -24.51 10.83 1.17
CA PRO A 108 -24.24 9.68 2.03
C PRO A 108 -23.48 10.05 3.32
N VAL A 109 -22.96 11.27 3.43
CA VAL A 109 -22.25 11.76 4.62
C VAL A 109 -23.07 12.84 5.29
N ASP A 110 -23.38 12.65 6.57
CA ASP A 110 -24.03 13.69 7.37
C ASP A 110 -23.07 14.86 7.56
N PRO A 111 -23.39 16.06 7.08
CA PRO A 111 -22.48 17.21 7.10
C PRO A 111 -22.17 17.73 8.51
N THR A 112 -22.98 17.38 9.50
CA THR A 112 -22.82 17.84 10.89
C THR A 112 -22.00 16.86 11.71
N SER A 113 -22.29 15.57 11.58
CA SER A 113 -21.63 14.53 12.38
C SER A 113 -20.53 13.78 11.67
N GLY A 114 -20.40 13.93 10.33
CA GLY A 114 -19.49 13.17 9.50
C GLY A 114 -19.83 11.66 9.41
N LYS A 115 -20.98 11.24 9.92
CA LYS A 115 -21.40 9.83 9.89
C LYS A 115 -21.87 9.44 8.52
N VAL A 116 -21.42 8.26 8.07
CA VAL A 116 -21.86 7.69 6.78
C VAL A 116 -23.21 7.03 6.94
N ASN A 117 -24.17 7.45 6.10
CA ASN A 117 -25.44 6.75 5.91
C ASN A 117 -25.24 5.59 4.94
N MET A 118 -24.97 4.40 5.47
CA MET A 118 -24.69 3.21 4.66
C MET A 118 -25.83 2.83 3.71
N LYS A 119 -27.09 3.13 4.06
CA LYS A 119 -28.22 2.85 3.17
C LYS A 119 -28.16 3.76 1.94
N ALA A 120 -28.00 5.07 2.13
CA ALA A 120 -27.85 6.01 1.02
C ALA A 120 -26.62 5.69 0.19
N PHE A 121 -25.48 5.44 0.84
CA PHE A 121 -24.24 5.04 0.16
C PHE A 121 -24.43 3.81 -0.74
N THR A 122 -25.08 2.76 -0.23
CA THR A 122 -25.34 1.54 -0.99
C THR A 122 -26.22 1.81 -2.21
N GLN A 123 -27.29 2.61 -2.05
CA GLN A 123 -28.19 2.98 -3.14
C GLN A 123 -27.48 3.81 -4.21
N ILE A 124 -26.62 4.74 -3.79
CA ILE A 124 -25.80 5.56 -4.69
C ILE A 124 -24.85 4.65 -5.47
N MET A 125 -24.10 3.77 -4.80
CA MET A 125 -23.14 2.87 -5.46
C MET A 125 -23.82 1.93 -6.46
N GLN A 126 -25.01 1.39 -6.13
CA GLN A 126 -25.80 0.58 -7.05
C GLN A 126 -26.20 1.38 -8.29
N SER A 127 -26.71 2.60 -8.11
CA SER A 127 -27.10 3.48 -9.20
C SER A 127 -25.91 3.86 -10.10
N VAL A 128 -24.77 4.20 -9.49
CA VAL A 128 -23.51 4.51 -10.21
C VAL A 128 -23.05 3.30 -11.02
N ARG A 129 -23.02 2.12 -10.39
CA ARG A 129 -22.66 0.88 -11.06
C ARG A 129 -23.54 0.63 -12.27
N ASP A 130 -24.87 0.71 -12.11
CA ASP A 130 -25.85 0.44 -13.18
C ASP A 130 -25.68 1.41 -14.35
N GLU A 131 -25.39 2.67 -14.07
CA GLU A 131 -25.13 3.68 -15.10
C GLU A 131 -23.80 3.45 -15.80
N MET A 132 -22.73 3.20 -15.05
CA MET A 132 -21.40 3.01 -15.63
C MET A 132 -21.29 1.72 -16.46
N VAL A 133 -21.93 0.63 -16.02
CA VAL A 133 -21.98 -0.60 -16.81
C VAL A 133 -22.74 -0.42 -18.14
N LYS A 134 -23.76 0.46 -18.17
CA LYS A 134 -24.49 0.77 -19.43
C LYS A 134 -23.73 1.68 -20.37
N THR A 135 -22.93 2.61 -19.83
CA THR A 135 -22.29 3.68 -20.60
C THR A 135 -20.82 3.41 -20.90
N THR A 136 -20.22 2.47 -20.20
CA THR A 136 -18.80 2.12 -20.35
C THR A 136 -18.62 0.60 -20.24
N ASP A 137 -17.48 0.11 -20.68
CA ASP A 137 -17.12 -1.33 -20.55
C ASP A 137 -16.49 -1.59 -19.17
N LEU A 138 -17.07 -1.08 -18.09
CA LEU A 138 -16.52 -1.20 -16.74
C LEU A 138 -16.54 -2.63 -16.25
N ASP A 139 -15.39 -3.12 -15.75
CA ASP A 139 -15.27 -4.42 -15.08
C ASP A 139 -15.18 -4.29 -13.56
N ALA A 140 -14.50 -3.23 -13.05
CA ALA A 140 -14.30 -3.06 -11.62
C ALA A 140 -14.07 -1.61 -11.18
N PHE A 141 -14.33 -1.39 -9.89
CA PHE A 141 -13.99 -0.18 -9.15
C PHE A 141 -12.73 -0.44 -8.32
N VAL A 142 -11.73 0.42 -8.45
CA VAL A 142 -10.49 0.38 -7.68
C VAL A 142 -10.50 1.53 -6.68
N PHE A 143 -10.80 1.24 -5.42
CA PHE A 143 -10.76 2.23 -4.35
C PHE A 143 -9.35 2.27 -3.76
N THR A 144 -8.89 3.48 -3.52
CA THR A 144 -7.60 3.78 -2.90
C THR A 144 -7.83 4.59 -1.62
N ASP A 145 -7.34 4.08 -0.50
CA ASP A 145 -7.42 4.77 0.78
C ASP A 145 -6.01 5.06 1.30
N LEU A 146 -5.74 6.30 1.69
CA LEU A 146 -4.53 6.64 2.41
C LEU A 146 -4.75 6.47 3.91
N LEU A 147 -4.01 5.54 4.49
CA LEU A 147 -4.10 5.21 5.91
C LEU A 147 -2.91 5.81 6.66
N GLU A 148 -3.15 6.26 7.89
CA GLU A 148 -2.09 6.62 8.83
C GLU A 148 -2.21 5.79 10.10
N PHE A 149 -1.07 5.32 10.59
CA PHE A 149 -0.94 4.65 11.88
C PHE A 149 0.46 4.86 12.45
N GLU A 150 0.67 4.46 13.70
CA GLU A 150 1.92 4.66 14.39
C GLU A 150 2.77 3.39 14.35
N VAL A 151 4.08 3.56 14.14
CA VAL A 151 5.07 2.49 14.16
C VAL A 151 6.27 2.86 15.03
N SER A 152 6.92 1.85 15.61
CA SER A 152 8.17 2.03 16.34
C SER A 152 9.36 1.85 15.40
N PHE A 153 10.33 2.75 15.50
CA PHE A 153 11.65 2.54 14.90
C PHE A 153 12.44 1.61 15.82
N SER A 154 12.69 0.40 15.35
CA SER A 154 13.38 -0.62 16.16
C SER A 154 14.77 -0.14 16.59
N GLY A 155 15.11 -0.42 17.83
CA GLY A 155 16.45 -0.19 18.37
C GLY A 155 17.54 -0.89 17.57
N GLY A 156 18.76 -0.52 17.80
CA GLY A 156 19.93 -0.97 17.08
C GLY A 156 20.46 0.07 16.10
N LEU A 157 21.61 -0.19 15.51
CA LEU A 157 22.36 0.79 14.71
C LEU A 157 21.63 1.33 13.47
N LYS A 158 20.55 0.69 13.02
CA LYS A 158 19.85 1.07 11.79
C LYS A 158 18.58 1.88 12.00
N HIS A 159 17.97 1.84 13.19
CA HIS A 159 16.72 2.52 13.51
C HIS A 159 15.69 2.45 12.37
N LEU A 160 15.28 1.22 12.00
CA LEU A 160 14.34 0.98 10.91
C LEU A 160 12.94 0.72 11.48
N ALA A 161 11.95 1.35 10.91
CA ALA A 161 10.56 0.93 11.02
C ALA A 161 10.18 0.04 9.83
N ARG A 162 9.29 -0.92 10.06
CA ARG A 162 8.76 -1.82 9.04
C ARG A 162 7.25 -1.88 9.17
N TRP A 163 6.56 -1.69 8.05
CA TRP A 163 5.11 -1.79 7.98
C TRP A 163 4.66 -2.04 6.55
N ASP A 164 3.60 -2.75 6.37
CA ASP A 164 2.97 -3.04 5.08
C ASP A 164 3.97 -3.27 3.93
N GLY A 165 4.99 -4.10 4.18
CA GLY A 165 5.99 -4.53 3.22
C GLY A 165 7.19 -3.60 3.02
N VAL A 166 7.22 -2.42 3.61
CA VAL A 166 8.35 -1.49 3.46
C VAL A 166 9.24 -1.42 4.71
N SER A 167 10.48 -0.97 4.51
CA SER A 167 11.42 -0.63 5.57
C SER A 167 11.93 0.78 5.36
N ARG A 168 11.79 1.64 6.36
CA ARG A 168 12.20 3.05 6.27
C ARG A 168 13.05 3.45 7.47
N LYS A 169 14.00 4.37 7.23
CA LYS A 169 14.69 5.12 8.28
C LYS A 169 13.85 6.32 8.69
N PRO A 170 13.99 6.83 9.92
CA PRO A 170 13.35 8.07 10.30
C PRO A 170 13.90 9.23 9.47
N SER A 171 13.03 10.10 9.01
CA SER A 171 13.42 11.36 8.39
C SER A 171 13.85 12.35 9.45
N LEU A 172 14.73 13.29 9.09
CA LEU A 172 15.14 14.38 9.95
C LEU A 172 14.53 15.69 9.45
N GLN A 173 14.14 16.58 10.36
CA GLN A 173 13.63 17.90 10.02
C GLN A 173 14.19 18.95 10.96
N GLY A 174 14.95 19.88 10.41
CA GLY A 174 15.61 20.95 11.13
C GLY A 174 17.04 21.18 10.63
N PRO A 175 17.82 22.04 11.29
CA PRO A 175 19.18 22.42 10.84
C PRO A 175 20.24 21.39 11.20
N GLY A 176 19.94 20.42 12.08
CA GLY A 176 20.90 19.39 12.52
C GLY A 176 21.01 18.26 11.49
N SER A 177 22.18 17.63 11.43
CA SER A 177 22.47 16.50 10.54
C SER A 177 22.37 15.12 11.20
N GLY A 178 22.04 15.06 12.49
CA GLY A 178 21.97 13.83 13.26
C GLY A 178 20.88 13.84 14.32
N VAL A 179 20.64 12.68 14.88
CA VAL A 179 19.72 12.49 16.01
C VAL A 179 20.51 12.63 17.30
N SER A 180 19.94 13.30 18.30
CA SER A 180 20.55 13.38 19.63
C SER A 180 20.81 12.00 20.22
N ALA A 181 21.89 11.85 20.97
CA ALA A 181 22.17 10.60 21.72
C ALA A 181 21.09 10.29 22.75
N ASP A 182 20.40 11.32 23.26
CA ASP A 182 19.33 11.22 24.25
C ASP A 182 17.94 11.01 23.62
N PHE A 183 17.86 10.80 22.30
CA PHE A 183 16.56 10.57 21.63
C PHE A 183 15.91 9.27 22.13
N ASP A 184 14.70 9.39 22.59
CA ASP A 184 13.89 8.27 23.07
C ASP A 184 13.32 7.45 21.91
N TRP A 185 13.99 6.38 21.54
CA TRP A 185 13.61 5.45 20.47
C TRP A 185 12.40 4.55 20.82
N SER A 186 11.86 4.65 22.05
CA SER A 186 10.60 3.96 22.40
C SER A 186 9.36 4.67 21.86
N LYS A 187 9.50 5.93 21.45
CA LYS A 187 8.41 6.71 20.84
C LYS A 187 8.05 6.15 19.46
N GLN A 188 6.78 6.21 19.15
CA GLN A 188 6.24 5.86 17.86
C GLN A 188 6.18 7.10 16.95
N ALA A 189 6.24 6.85 15.64
CA ALA A 189 6.04 7.87 14.62
C ALA A 189 4.91 7.48 13.68
N ALA A 190 4.20 8.48 13.20
CA ALA A 190 3.16 8.29 12.23
C ALA A 190 3.73 7.99 10.84
N VAL A 191 3.13 6.99 10.19
CA VAL A 191 3.48 6.51 8.85
C VAL A 191 2.24 6.39 7.98
N ALA A 192 2.43 6.46 6.67
CA ALA A 192 1.36 6.30 5.70
C ALA A 192 1.48 5.01 4.91
N SER A 193 0.33 4.41 4.61
CA SER A 193 0.15 3.32 3.65
C SER A 193 -0.96 3.65 2.67
N ILE A 194 -0.91 3.04 1.50
CA ILE A 194 -2.06 2.93 0.61
C ILE A 194 -2.76 1.59 0.81
N GLN A 195 -4.07 1.61 0.92
CA GLN A 195 -4.91 0.42 0.83
C GLN A 195 -5.62 0.43 -0.52
N VAL A 196 -5.55 -0.69 -1.21
CA VAL A 196 -6.27 -0.91 -2.48
C VAL A 196 -7.36 -1.94 -2.24
N SER A 197 -8.59 -1.58 -2.60
CA SER A 197 -9.76 -2.46 -2.57
C SER A 197 -10.39 -2.49 -3.95
N ILE A 198 -10.52 -3.68 -4.55
CA ILE A 198 -11.13 -3.85 -5.86
C ILE A 198 -12.48 -4.52 -5.71
N PHE A 199 -13.51 -3.89 -6.25
CA PHE A 199 -14.87 -4.41 -6.30
C PHE A 199 -15.28 -4.64 -7.76
N ASP A 200 -15.82 -5.81 -8.05
CA ASP A 200 -16.37 -6.11 -9.36
C ASP A 200 -17.70 -5.35 -9.61
N THR A 201 -18.30 -5.57 -10.77
CA THR A 201 -19.60 -4.95 -11.12
C THR A 201 -20.77 -5.52 -10.35
N ASP A 202 -20.62 -6.58 -9.58
CA ASP A 202 -21.62 -7.06 -8.61
C ASP A 202 -21.44 -6.40 -7.25
N LEU A 203 -20.51 -5.43 -7.14
CA LEU A 203 -20.08 -4.76 -5.90
C LEU A 203 -19.56 -5.75 -4.83
N GLN A 204 -19.01 -6.87 -5.28
CA GLN A 204 -18.29 -7.81 -4.40
C GLN A 204 -16.82 -7.47 -4.40
N ARG A 205 -16.22 -7.45 -3.19
CA ARG A 205 -14.78 -7.21 -3.06
C ARG A 205 -14.03 -8.46 -3.52
N VAL A 206 -13.25 -8.31 -4.58
CA VAL A 206 -12.43 -9.39 -5.15
C VAL A 206 -10.96 -9.29 -4.78
N PHE A 207 -10.55 -8.13 -4.28
CA PHE A 207 -9.16 -7.90 -3.85
C PHE A 207 -9.07 -6.85 -2.75
N LEU A 208 -8.15 -7.06 -1.80
CA LEU A 208 -7.76 -6.11 -0.78
C LEU A 208 -6.29 -6.33 -0.44
N ASN A 209 -5.49 -5.28 -0.47
CA ASN A 209 -4.13 -5.31 0.06
C ASN A 209 -3.68 -3.91 0.48
N ARG A 210 -2.51 -3.84 1.16
CA ARG A 210 -1.85 -2.61 1.60
C ARG A 210 -0.40 -2.58 1.19
N GLY A 211 0.09 -1.36 0.93
CA GLY A 211 1.51 -1.11 0.72
C GLY A 211 1.96 0.09 1.51
N GLY A 212 3.03 -0.06 2.27
CA GLY A 212 3.65 1.02 3.03
C GLY A 212 4.26 2.05 2.09
N MET A 213 4.17 3.33 2.46
CA MET A 213 4.74 4.42 1.66
C MET A 213 5.92 5.08 2.39
N ASP A 214 5.64 6.09 3.20
CA ASP A 214 6.65 6.90 3.88
C ASP A 214 6.18 7.32 5.27
N ALA A 215 7.11 7.71 6.14
CA ALA A 215 6.78 8.32 7.40
C ALA A 215 6.19 9.72 7.18
N THR A 216 5.09 10.02 7.87
CA THR A 216 4.45 11.35 7.85
C THR A 216 5.02 12.26 8.92
N GLU A 217 5.85 11.71 9.81
CA GLU A 217 6.61 12.42 10.82
C GLU A 217 8.12 12.28 10.62
N ALA A 218 8.85 13.22 11.20
CA ALA A 218 10.30 13.28 11.19
C ALA A 218 10.82 13.63 12.59
N ILE A 219 12.05 13.28 12.89
CA ILE A 219 12.72 13.69 14.12
C ILE A 219 13.07 15.18 14.02
N ASP A 220 12.62 15.97 14.99
CA ASP A 220 12.98 17.38 15.12
C ASP A 220 14.43 17.51 15.62
N THR A 221 15.33 17.98 14.74
CA THR A 221 16.75 18.16 15.07
C THR A 221 17.05 19.51 15.76
N ARG A 222 16.03 20.34 16.02
CA ARG A 222 16.20 21.62 16.75
C ARG A 222 16.18 21.44 18.26
N SER A 223 15.63 20.34 18.74
CA SER A 223 15.50 20.02 20.16
C SER A 223 16.58 19.02 20.57
N SER A 224 17.22 19.24 21.71
CA SER A 224 18.27 18.36 22.25
C SER A 224 17.75 16.98 22.67
N ASP A 225 16.49 16.90 23.13
CA ASP A 225 15.81 15.66 23.52
C ASP A 225 15.13 14.96 22.35
N GLY A 226 15.01 15.64 21.21
CA GLY A 226 14.36 15.14 20.00
C GLY A 226 12.89 14.74 20.23
N ARG A 227 12.09 14.89 19.21
CA ARG A 227 10.72 14.38 19.18
C ARG A 227 10.31 14.14 17.75
N PHE A 228 9.31 13.32 17.53
CA PHE A 228 8.66 13.24 16.22
C PHE A 228 7.75 14.46 16.03
N ILE A 229 7.83 15.06 14.87
CA ILE A 229 7.00 16.17 14.44
C ILE A 229 6.46 15.91 13.04
N ARG A 230 5.30 16.44 12.73
CA ARG A 230 4.71 16.35 11.41
C ARG A 230 5.66 16.92 10.35
N ARG A 231 5.91 16.17 9.29
CA ARG A 231 6.69 16.65 8.14
C ARG A 231 5.93 17.75 7.39
N ARG A 232 6.66 18.73 6.90
CA ARG A 232 6.08 19.79 6.06
C ARG A 232 5.55 19.24 4.74
N ASN A 233 6.32 18.33 4.18
CA ASN A 233 6.06 17.69 2.90
C ASN A 233 5.96 16.18 3.12
N ILE A 234 4.78 15.66 2.92
CA ILE A 234 4.49 14.24 3.08
C ILE A 234 4.37 13.57 1.70
N LEU A 235 4.75 12.28 1.62
CA LEU A 235 4.62 11.47 0.41
C LEU A 235 5.28 12.09 -0.84
N GLU A 236 6.29 12.96 -0.70
CA GLU A 236 6.97 13.60 -1.83
C GLU A 236 7.86 12.63 -2.62
N SER A 237 8.40 11.61 -1.96
CA SER A 237 9.25 10.63 -2.63
C SER A 237 8.42 9.76 -3.58
N LYS A 238 8.50 10.08 -4.88
CA LYS A 238 7.82 9.29 -5.92
C LYS A 238 8.21 7.81 -5.84
N SER A 239 9.48 7.49 -5.55
CA SER A 239 9.95 6.10 -5.44
C SER A 239 9.26 5.36 -4.30
N PHE A 240 9.12 5.97 -3.11
CA PHE A 240 8.44 5.35 -1.98
C PHE A 240 6.94 5.19 -2.22
N VAL A 241 6.33 6.17 -2.88
CA VAL A 241 4.91 6.08 -3.26
C VAL A 241 4.69 4.96 -4.27
N MET A 242 5.54 4.86 -5.30
CA MET A 242 5.42 3.80 -6.31
C MET A 242 5.68 2.42 -5.74
N GLU A 243 6.67 2.25 -4.86
CA GLU A 243 6.92 1.00 -4.13
C GLU A 243 5.67 0.59 -3.32
N GLY A 244 5.07 1.53 -2.58
CA GLY A 244 3.83 1.27 -1.84
C GLY A 244 2.66 0.86 -2.76
N ILE A 245 2.52 1.50 -3.92
CA ILE A 245 1.50 1.14 -4.92
C ILE A 245 1.76 -0.28 -5.45
N GLN A 246 2.98 -0.62 -5.84
CA GLN A 246 3.35 -1.94 -6.35
C GLN A 246 3.05 -3.04 -5.32
N ILE A 247 3.44 -2.83 -4.06
CA ILE A 247 3.14 -3.74 -2.96
C ILE A 247 1.62 -3.88 -2.76
N ALA A 248 0.88 -2.76 -2.78
CA ALA A 248 -0.56 -2.76 -2.56
C ALA A 248 -1.36 -3.45 -3.68
N PHE A 249 -0.83 -3.55 -4.88
CA PHE A 249 -1.47 -4.28 -5.98
C PHE A 249 -1.06 -5.74 -6.08
N HIS A 250 0.00 -6.18 -5.41
CA HIS A 250 0.38 -7.58 -5.41
C HIS A 250 -0.61 -8.44 -4.58
N PRO A 251 -1.01 -9.64 -5.01
CA PRO A 251 -0.70 -10.34 -6.26
C PRO A 251 -1.75 -10.14 -7.38
N PHE A 252 -2.59 -9.12 -7.31
CA PHE A 252 -3.51 -8.79 -8.42
C PHE A 252 -2.74 -8.34 -9.67
N ILE A 253 -1.66 -7.58 -9.47
CA ILE A 253 -0.59 -7.33 -10.44
C ILE A 253 0.68 -7.89 -9.82
N GLU A 254 1.33 -8.81 -10.49
CA GLU A 254 2.56 -9.43 -9.98
C GLU A 254 3.67 -8.38 -9.77
N PHE A 255 4.37 -8.51 -8.66
CA PHE A 255 5.50 -7.67 -8.30
C PHE A 255 6.65 -8.56 -7.80
N ASP A 256 7.69 -8.71 -8.64
CA ASP A 256 8.81 -9.65 -8.40
C ASP A 256 9.56 -9.37 -7.09
N ASP A 257 9.64 -8.10 -6.68
CA ASP A 257 10.31 -7.68 -5.45
C ASP A 257 9.38 -7.64 -4.23
N TRP A 258 8.21 -8.30 -4.30
CA TRP A 258 7.27 -8.33 -3.17
C TRP A 258 7.92 -8.98 -1.93
N PRO A 259 7.90 -8.29 -0.75
CA PRO A 259 8.69 -8.71 0.40
C PRO A 259 8.09 -9.84 1.24
N GLY A 260 6.88 -10.31 0.95
CA GLY A 260 6.22 -11.41 1.66
C GLY A 260 6.46 -12.77 1.02
N GLN A 261 5.73 -13.78 1.53
CA GLN A 261 5.58 -15.09 0.90
C GLN A 261 4.15 -15.22 0.35
N GLU A 262 4.02 -15.85 -0.81
CA GLU A 262 2.72 -16.20 -1.39
C GLU A 262 2.03 -17.34 -0.63
#